data_604d98c34733fe8242eb17391473dfe7
#
_entry.id   604d98c34733fe8242eb17391473dfe7
#
_cell.length_a   1.000
_cell.length_b   1.000
_cell.length_c   1.000
_cell.angle_alpha   90.00
_cell.angle_beta   90.00
_cell.angle_gamma   90.00
#
_symmetry.space_group_name_H-M   'P 1'
#
loop_
_entity.id
_entity.type
_entity.pdbx_description
1 polymer ?
#
loop_
_entity_poly.entity_id
_entity_poly.type
_entity_poly.pdbx_seq_one_letter_code
_entity_poly.pdbx_strand_id
1 'polypeptide(L)'
;MQLSLQNRRYMMGVVMCLIFMPPGMWVTSLPNILETHDASWLLPYATALPPFGMLVSALIFGALSDRKMHAERLLGILGISGAFFLWFGFSSLKWGWHPGWYLVFQGVNAVISGPIFALITKVKLTNLPNASKSFPIYSMFGTIGWMLGGLLTSQLGLDWSADAGLLAAYIRFIMGALCFLLPATPPTDFESRGWRARLGLNAFGLLKIRELRVFYIASMLFAIPCVAFFMIVPIMLVTFGSEHPTAQMTIGQMLEIFAMLSLSLLGSRFRVRWFIVVGLILGILRFGLFALAGELGMLSVIWVGIALHGPVYTYLYVTGRMFLDKRVPDTMRGQAQALFQLLIGSVAGILGAFSCGWLYQGTVSGGAEDWTLFWLALAVFSVVPLVYFLVGVVGKPAAAKI
;
A
#
# COMPACT_ATOMS: atom_id res chain seq x y z
N MET A 1 -10.65 -12.09 33.13
CA MET A 1 -11.91 -11.55 32.59
C MET A 1 -11.99 -11.96 31.09
N GLN A 2 -12.82 -12.95 30.75
CA GLN A 2 -12.97 -13.37 29.37
C GLN A 2 -13.90 -12.38 28.65
N LEU A 3 -13.37 -11.69 27.62
CA LEU A 3 -14.18 -10.81 26.77
C LEU A 3 -15.27 -11.63 26.06
N SER A 4 -16.50 -11.11 26.00
CA SER A 4 -17.57 -11.71 25.19
C SER A 4 -17.16 -11.78 23.72
N LEU A 5 -17.74 -12.72 22.95
CA LEU A 5 -17.45 -12.86 21.50
C LEU A 5 -17.76 -11.56 20.75
N GLN A 6 -18.78 -10.84 21.16
CA GLN A 6 -19.14 -9.54 20.57
C GLN A 6 -18.05 -8.50 20.81
N ASN A 7 -17.51 -8.39 22.04
CA ASN A 7 -16.43 -7.46 22.36
C ASN A 7 -15.15 -7.81 21.58
N ARG A 8 -14.85 -9.10 21.39
CA ARG A 8 -13.73 -9.55 20.57
C ARG A 8 -13.89 -9.17 19.09
N ARG A 9 -15.12 -9.10 18.59
CA ARG A 9 -15.41 -8.62 17.22
C ARG A 9 -15.18 -7.11 17.09
N TYR A 10 -15.62 -6.31 18.07
CA TYR A 10 -15.30 -4.87 18.09
C TYR A 10 -13.78 -4.63 18.12
N MET A 11 -13.05 -5.44 18.88
CA MET A 11 -11.59 -5.40 18.95
C MET A 11 -10.93 -5.57 17.55
N MET A 12 -11.54 -6.33 16.62
CA MET A 12 -11.00 -6.44 15.25
C MET A 12 -10.99 -5.09 14.52
N GLY A 13 -11.99 -4.23 14.72
CA GLY A 13 -12.01 -2.87 14.18
C GLY A 13 -10.89 -2.01 14.76
N VAL A 14 -10.71 -2.06 16.08
CA VAL A 14 -9.63 -1.34 16.77
C VAL A 14 -8.27 -1.80 16.28
N VAL A 15 -8.04 -3.10 16.24
CA VAL A 15 -6.77 -3.67 15.76
C VAL A 15 -6.53 -3.31 14.29
N MET A 16 -7.59 -3.29 13.44
CA MET A 16 -7.48 -2.89 12.05
C MET A 16 -7.05 -1.41 11.92
N CYS A 17 -7.61 -0.53 12.75
CA CYS A 17 -7.18 0.87 12.83
C CYS A 17 -5.70 0.97 13.25
N LEU A 18 -5.31 0.28 14.31
CA LEU A 18 -3.95 0.29 14.84
C LEU A 18 -2.91 -0.41 13.95
N ILE A 19 -3.31 -1.29 13.01
CA ILE A 19 -2.40 -1.84 11.99
C ILE A 19 -1.96 -0.76 11.00
N PHE A 20 -2.87 0.12 10.60
CA PHE A 20 -2.61 1.12 9.56
C PHE A 20 -2.18 2.48 10.11
N MET A 21 -2.41 2.75 11.39
CA MET A 21 -2.00 4.00 12.02
C MET A 21 -0.46 4.20 12.04
N PRO A 22 0.38 3.22 12.43
CA PRO A 22 1.83 3.36 12.38
C PRO A 22 2.37 3.70 10.99
N PRO A 23 2.06 2.97 9.89
CA PRO A 23 2.54 3.37 8.58
C PRO A 23 1.98 4.73 8.12
N GLY A 24 0.76 5.12 8.51
CA GLY A 24 0.24 6.47 8.26
C GLY A 24 1.08 7.57 8.91
N MET A 25 1.76 7.26 10.02
CA MET A 25 2.64 8.20 10.72
C MET A 25 3.99 8.37 10.03
N TRP A 26 4.68 7.26 9.73
CA TRP A 26 6.08 7.34 9.34
C TRP A 26 6.32 7.23 7.82
N VAL A 27 5.43 6.59 7.04
CA VAL A 27 5.67 6.42 5.60
C VAL A 27 5.64 7.75 4.85
N THR A 28 4.69 8.61 5.20
CA THR A 28 4.50 9.92 4.58
C THR A 28 5.48 10.97 5.09
N SER A 29 5.98 10.83 6.32
CA SER A 29 6.99 11.74 6.90
C SER A 29 8.44 11.27 6.63
N LEU A 30 8.63 10.01 6.20
CA LEU A 30 9.96 9.44 5.99
C LEU A 30 10.89 10.27 5.10
N PRO A 31 10.46 10.80 3.94
CA PRO A 31 11.34 11.62 3.11
C PRO A 31 11.90 12.81 3.86
N ASN A 32 11.05 13.52 4.60
CA ASN A 32 11.43 14.71 5.38
C ASN A 32 12.30 14.34 6.59
N ILE A 33 12.03 13.20 7.24
CA ILE A 33 12.87 12.69 8.34
C ILE A 33 14.28 12.35 7.82
N LEU A 34 14.39 11.70 6.67
CA LEU A 34 15.70 11.35 6.10
C LEU A 34 16.49 12.61 5.71
N GLU A 35 15.82 13.65 5.24
CA GLU A 35 16.44 14.93 4.92
C GLU A 35 17.06 15.59 6.17
N THR A 36 16.34 15.62 7.29
CA THR A 36 16.85 16.20 8.55
C THR A 36 18.01 15.45 9.18
N HIS A 37 18.28 14.22 8.69
CA HIS A 37 19.40 13.38 9.16
C HIS A 37 20.49 13.20 8.09
N ASP A 38 20.55 14.08 7.07
CA ASP A 38 21.51 14.00 5.95
C ASP A 38 21.54 12.63 5.26
N ALA A 39 20.37 11.97 5.23
CA ALA A 39 20.19 10.60 4.77
C ALA A 39 19.25 10.48 3.56
N SER A 40 18.96 11.57 2.83
CA SER A 40 18.06 11.59 1.67
C SER A 40 18.43 10.59 0.58
N TRP A 41 19.72 10.23 0.45
CA TRP A 41 20.19 9.20 -0.47
C TRP A 41 19.62 7.80 -0.17
N LEU A 42 19.15 7.54 1.07
CA LEU A 42 18.51 6.28 1.46
C LEU A 42 17.08 6.14 0.90
N LEU A 43 16.45 7.22 0.49
CA LEU A 43 15.02 7.23 0.20
C LEU A 43 14.56 6.17 -0.81
N PRO A 44 15.25 5.96 -1.95
CA PRO A 44 14.89 4.88 -2.88
C PRO A 44 14.98 3.49 -2.24
N TYR A 45 16.04 3.25 -1.48
CA TYR A 45 16.27 1.98 -0.78
C TYR A 45 15.21 1.73 0.29
N ALA A 46 14.95 2.73 1.13
CA ALA A 46 13.95 2.68 2.20
C ALA A 46 12.54 2.43 1.63
N THR A 47 12.21 3.07 0.51
CA THR A 47 10.93 2.88 -0.20
C THR A 47 10.83 1.50 -0.85
N ALA A 48 11.94 0.88 -1.26
CA ALA A 48 11.97 -0.47 -1.82
C ALA A 48 11.84 -1.58 -0.76
N LEU A 49 12.11 -1.30 0.54
CA LEU A 49 12.09 -2.31 1.60
C LEU A 49 10.71 -2.95 1.82
N PRO A 50 9.56 -2.23 1.94
CA PRO A 50 8.25 -2.84 2.12
C PRO A 50 7.87 -3.77 0.95
N PRO A 51 8.00 -3.39 -0.34
CA PRO A 51 7.83 -4.28 -1.49
C PRO A 51 8.71 -5.53 -1.44
N PHE A 52 9.98 -5.37 -1.12
CA PHE A 52 10.93 -6.48 -0.98
C PHE A 52 10.56 -7.38 0.20
N GLY A 53 10.25 -6.80 1.35
CA GLY A 53 9.81 -7.52 2.54
C GLY A 53 8.55 -8.35 2.28
N MET A 54 7.60 -7.84 1.53
CA MET A 54 6.39 -8.55 1.13
C MET A 54 6.72 -9.79 0.29
N LEU A 55 7.66 -9.68 -0.65
CA LEU A 55 8.14 -10.81 -1.46
C LEU A 55 8.77 -11.90 -0.60
N VAL A 56 9.71 -11.53 0.27
CA VAL A 56 10.45 -12.46 1.15
C VAL A 56 9.52 -13.08 2.19
N SER A 57 8.62 -12.30 2.78
CA SER A 57 7.70 -12.77 3.82
C SER A 57 6.73 -13.85 3.32
N ALA A 58 6.28 -13.77 2.07
CA ALA A 58 5.41 -14.78 1.47
C ALA A 58 6.08 -16.17 1.44
N LEU A 59 7.40 -16.21 1.28
CA LEU A 59 8.19 -17.45 1.32
C LEU A 59 8.32 -18.01 2.74
N ILE A 60 8.56 -17.14 3.73
CA ILE A 60 8.87 -17.52 5.12
C ILE A 60 7.59 -17.85 5.90
N PHE A 61 6.63 -16.93 5.93
CA PHE A 61 5.48 -16.99 6.85
C PHE A 61 4.24 -17.66 6.28
N GLY A 62 4.17 -17.86 4.95
CA GLY A 62 3.00 -18.48 4.33
C GLY A 62 2.70 -19.88 4.85
N ALA A 63 3.72 -20.68 5.25
CA ALA A 63 3.52 -22.01 5.84
C ALA A 63 3.19 -21.98 7.33
N LEU A 64 3.65 -20.94 8.05
CA LEU A 64 3.55 -20.89 9.51
C LEU A 64 2.10 -20.65 9.97
N SER A 65 1.41 -19.73 9.29
CA SER A 65 0.00 -19.41 9.55
C SER A 65 -0.96 -20.55 9.21
N ASP A 66 -0.61 -21.37 8.21
CA ASP A 66 -1.52 -22.38 7.71
C ASP A 66 -1.45 -23.70 8.47
N ARG A 67 -0.32 -23.98 9.14
CA ARG A 67 -0.07 -25.30 9.72
C ARG A 67 0.14 -25.36 11.23
N LYS A 68 0.69 -24.32 11.83
CA LYS A 68 1.26 -24.46 13.19
C LYS A 68 0.69 -23.48 14.22
N MET A 69 0.20 -22.31 13.80
CA MET A 69 -0.15 -21.27 14.74
C MET A 69 -1.47 -20.57 14.41
N HIS A 70 -2.22 -20.24 15.44
CA HIS A 70 -3.42 -19.40 15.31
C HIS A 70 -3.05 -18.05 14.68
N ALA A 71 -3.87 -17.56 13.72
CA ALA A 71 -3.57 -16.37 12.94
C ALA A 71 -3.47 -15.11 13.83
N GLU A 72 -4.33 -14.97 14.84
CA GLU A 72 -4.33 -13.85 15.79
C GLU A 72 -3.06 -13.83 16.65
N ARG A 73 -2.58 -15.02 17.06
CA ARG A 73 -1.35 -15.12 17.87
C ARG A 73 -0.12 -14.78 17.05
N LEU A 74 -0.06 -15.30 15.81
CA LEU A 74 1.03 -14.98 14.89
C LEU A 74 1.04 -13.47 14.58
N LEU A 75 -0.14 -12.87 14.34
CA LEU A 75 -0.29 -11.43 14.14
C LEU A 75 0.26 -10.63 15.33
N GLY A 76 -0.05 -11.05 16.56
CA GLY A 76 0.45 -10.42 17.79
C GLY A 76 1.98 -10.50 17.91
N ILE A 77 2.56 -11.67 17.69
CA ILE A 77 4.02 -11.86 17.73
C ILE A 77 4.71 -11.01 16.68
N LEU A 78 4.21 -11.01 15.43
CA LEU A 78 4.77 -10.20 14.34
C LEU A 78 4.55 -8.69 14.57
N GLY A 79 3.45 -8.31 15.24
CA GLY A 79 3.21 -6.94 15.67
C GLY A 79 4.28 -6.46 16.64
N ILE A 80 4.50 -7.21 17.72
CA ILE A 80 5.47 -6.87 18.78
C ILE A 80 6.90 -6.91 18.25
N SER A 81 7.30 -7.98 17.55
CA SER A 81 8.65 -8.08 16.99
C SER A 81 8.93 -6.99 15.95
N GLY A 82 7.94 -6.70 15.08
CA GLY A 82 8.07 -5.61 14.13
C GLY A 82 8.13 -4.22 14.79
N ALA A 83 7.44 -4.01 15.91
CA ALA A 83 7.54 -2.78 16.68
C ALA A 83 8.96 -2.56 17.21
N PHE A 84 9.62 -3.61 17.68
CA PHE A 84 11.02 -3.57 18.13
C PHE A 84 11.95 -3.11 17.00
N PHE A 85 11.86 -3.73 15.82
CA PHE A 85 12.72 -3.36 14.69
C PHE A 85 12.36 -1.98 14.11
N LEU A 86 11.11 -1.58 14.12
CA LEU A 86 10.69 -0.24 13.75
C LEU A 86 11.30 0.80 14.69
N TRP A 87 11.25 0.55 16.00
CA TRP A 87 11.83 1.42 17.02
C TRP A 87 13.35 1.57 16.85
N PHE A 88 14.07 0.46 16.68
CA PHE A 88 15.53 0.52 16.44
C PHE A 88 15.89 1.24 15.14
N GLY A 89 15.08 1.06 14.08
CA GLY A 89 15.28 1.77 12.81
C GLY A 89 15.28 3.28 13.01
N PHE A 90 14.26 3.84 13.62
CA PHE A 90 14.18 5.29 13.85
C PHE A 90 15.12 5.77 14.96
N SER A 91 15.35 4.94 15.99
CA SER A 91 16.35 5.26 17.02
C SER A 91 17.75 5.39 16.46
N SER A 92 18.14 4.55 15.48
CA SER A 92 19.45 4.64 14.84
C SER A 92 19.70 5.96 14.15
N LEU A 93 18.66 6.55 13.53
CA LEU A 93 18.71 7.92 12.97
C LEU A 93 18.86 8.95 14.10
N LYS A 94 18.01 8.86 15.13
CA LYS A 94 18.01 9.81 16.27
C LYS A 94 19.33 9.81 17.06
N TRP A 95 19.98 8.65 17.18
CA TRP A 95 21.27 8.51 17.87
C TRP A 95 22.48 8.90 17.01
N GLY A 96 22.25 9.30 15.76
CA GLY A 96 23.31 9.66 14.82
C GLY A 96 24.18 8.48 14.39
N TRP A 97 23.63 7.25 14.41
CA TRP A 97 24.34 6.10 13.84
C TRP A 97 24.44 6.24 12.33
N HIS A 98 25.37 5.50 11.72
CA HIS A 98 25.43 5.49 10.26
C HIS A 98 24.05 5.14 9.67
N PRO A 99 23.49 5.96 8.74
CA PRO A 99 22.10 5.82 8.26
C PRO A 99 21.79 4.44 7.66
N GLY A 100 22.78 3.68 7.22
CA GLY A 100 22.63 2.29 6.78
C GLY A 100 22.00 1.35 7.83
N TRP A 101 22.13 1.63 9.13
CA TRP A 101 21.47 0.85 10.18
C TRP A 101 19.96 0.95 10.12
N TYR A 102 19.44 2.11 9.71
CA TYR A 102 18.02 2.26 9.45
C TYR A 102 17.53 1.23 8.41
N LEU A 103 18.27 1.05 7.29
CA LEU A 103 17.89 0.06 6.28
C LEU A 103 17.91 -1.38 6.82
N VAL A 104 18.90 -1.72 7.65
CA VAL A 104 18.98 -3.06 8.25
C VAL A 104 17.76 -3.35 9.12
N PHE A 105 17.46 -2.46 10.07
CA PHE A 105 16.33 -2.65 10.97
C PHE A 105 14.99 -2.59 10.24
N GLN A 106 14.81 -1.65 9.31
CA GLN A 106 13.60 -1.55 8.52
C GLN A 106 13.46 -2.69 7.51
N GLY A 107 14.54 -3.26 7.01
CA GLY A 107 14.52 -4.46 6.18
C GLY A 107 13.93 -5.66 6.93
N VAL A 108 14.39 -5.90 8.16
CA VAL A 108 13.83 -6.94 9.03
C VAL A 108 12.36 -6.63 9.37
N ASN A 109 12.06 -5.37 9.72
CA ASN A 109 10.69 -4.93 9.98
C ASN A 109 9.78 -5.15 8.75
N ALA A 110 10.24 -4.88 7.53
CA ALA A 110 9.48 -5.07 6.30
C ALA A 110 9.13 -6.55 6.06
N VAL A 111 10.09 -7.46 6.28
CA VAL A 111 9.86 -8.91 6.18
C VAL A 111 8.85 -9.38 7.22
N ILE A 112 8.97 -8.94 8.47
CA ILE A 112 8.03 -9.27 9.57
C ILE A 112 6.63 -8.70 9.28
N SER A 113 6.54 -7.53 8.66
CA SER A 113 5.28 -6.83 8.37
C SER A 113 4.51 -7.44 7.21
N GLY A 114 5.19 -8.10 6.27
CA GLY A 114 4.59 -8.59 5.04
C GLY A 114 3.31 -9.42 5.21
N PRO A 115 3.22 -10.36 6.17
CA PRO A 115 2.02 -11.18 6.32
C PRO A 115 0.89 -10.53 7.14
N ILE A 116 1.13 -9.40 7.79
CA ILE A 116 0.16 -8.78 8.75
C ILE A 116 -1.21 -8.55 8.10
N PHE A 117 -1.25 -8.00 6.89
CA PHE A 117 -2.50 -7.74 6.20
C PHE A 117 -3.26 -9.04 5.83
N ALA A 118 -2.56 -10.08 5.42
CA ALA A 118 -3.15 -11.37 5.11
C ALA A 118 -3.69 -12.04 6.38
N LEU A 119 -2.96 -11.95 7.50
CA LEU A 119 -3.37 -12.52 8.78
C LEU A 119 -4.63 -11.85 9.33
N ILE A 120 -4.69 -10.51 9.38
CA ILE A 120 -5.90 -9.81 9.85
C ILE A 120 -7.08 -10.07 8.91
N THR A 121 -6.84 -10.23 7.60
CA THR A 121 -7.87 -10.61 6.64
C THR A 121 -8.42 -12.00 6.95
N LYS A 122 -7.56 -12.99 7.24
CA LYS A 122 -7.96 -14.33 7.67
C LYS A 122 -8.79 -14.29 8.95
N VAL A 123 -8.35 -13.52 9.97
CA VAL A 123 -9.10 -13.33 11.23
C VAL A 123 -10.49 -12.75 10.96
N LYS A 124 -10.61 -11.73 10.12
CA LYS A 124 -11.90 -11.12 9.76
C LYS A 124 -12.82 -12.11 9.05
N LEU A 125 -12.34 -12.79 8.02
CA LEU A 125 -13.15 -13.72 7.21
C LEU A 125 -13.65 -14.91 8.04
N THR A 126 -12.86 -15.39 9.00
CA THR A 126 -13.23 -16.52 9.86
C THR A 126 -14.26 -16.13 10.93
N ASN A 127 -14.20 -14.91 11.47
CA ASN A 127 -14.93 -14.56 12.68
C ASN A 127 -16.09 -13.56 12.49
N LEU A 128 -16.23 -12.96 11.29
CA LEU A 128 -17.33 -12.05 11.02
C LEU A 128 -18.58 -12.79 10.59
N PRO A 129 -19.73 -12.55 11.23
CA PRO A 129 -21.01 -13.03 10.72
C PRO A 129 -21.30 -12.29 9.44
N ASN A 130 -21.68 -12.99 8.39
CA ASN A 130 -21.99 -12.40 7.09
C ASN A 130 -20.80 -11.56 6.54
N ALA A 131 -19.63 -12.23 6.34
CA ALA A 131 -18.39 -11.60 5.94
C ALA A 131 -18.53 -10.68 4.70
N SER A 132 -19.40 -11.01 3.74
CA SER A 132 -19.62 -10.19 2.54
C SER A 132 -20.14 -8.78 2.84
N LYS A 133 -20.97 -8.62 3.88
CA LYS A 133 -21.51 -7.31 4.30
C LYS A 133 -20.59 -6.59 5.30
N SER A 134 -19.99 -7.35 6.24
CA SER A 134 -19.23 -6.76 7.34
C SER A 134 -17.78 -6.47 6.99
N PHE A 135 -17.17 -7.21 6.07
CA PHE A 135 -15.76 -7.06 5.71
C PHE A 135 -15.37 -5.65 5.22
N PRO A 136 -16.17 -4.99 4.33
CA PRO A 136 -15.86 -3.61 3.93
C PRO A 136 -15.86 -2.64 5.10
N ILE A 137 -16.83 -2.75 6.02
CA ILE A 137 -16.94 -1.87 7.20
C ILE A 137 -15.69 -1.99 8.07
N TYR A 138 -15.27 -3.23 8.39
CA TYR A 138 -14.05 -3.43 9.16
C TYR A 138 -12.78 -3.00 8.42
N SER A 139 -12.78 -3.02 7.08
CA SER A 139 -11.65 -2.55 6.29
C SER A 139 -11.52 -1.03 6.29
N MET A 140 -12.63 -0.28 6.38
CA MET A 140 -12.62 1.18 6.52
C MET A 140 -11.87 1.66 7.77
N PHE A 141 -11.87 0.88 8.86
CA PHE A 141 -11.07 1.21 10.05
C PHE A 141 -9.56 1.29 9.72
N GLY A 142 -9.09 0.57 8.72
CA GLY A 142 -7.71 0.69 8.24
C GLY A 142 -7.43 2.06 7.63
N THR A 143 -8.29 2.53 6.72
CA THR A 143 -8.18 3.87 6.12
C THR A 143 -8.27 4.96 7.20
N ILE A 144 -9.20 4.82 8.16
CA ILE A 144 -9.31 5.73 9.31
C ILE A 144 -8.02 5.72 10.13
N GLY A 145 -7.43 4.54 10.40
CA GLY A 145 -6.17 4.43 11.13
C GLY A 145 -5.02 5.15 10.44
N TRP A 146 -4.89 4.97 9.12
CA TRP A 146 -3.89 5.68 8.32
C TRP A 146 -4.05 7.21 8.44
N MET A 147 -5.29 7.70 8.26
CA MET A 147 -5.59 9.13 8.40
C MET A 147 -5.27 9.67 9.80
N LEU A 148 -5.69 8.95 10.84
CA LEU A 148 -5.40 9.34 12.23
C LEU A 148 -3.89 9.37 12.48
N GLY A 149 -3.13 8.44 11.91
CA GLY A 149 -1.67 8.44 11.99
C GLY A 149 -1.06 9.70 11.39
N GLY A 150 -1.45 10.05 10.17
CA GLY A 150 -0.95 11.26 9.49
C GLY A 150 -1.33 12.55 10.20
N LEU A 151 -2.59 12.67 10.63
CA LEU A 151 -3.07 13.84 11.39
C LEU A 151 -2.34 13.98 12.73
N LEU A 152 -2.18 12.89 13.48
CA LEU A 152 -1.49 12.91 14.76
C LEU A 152 -0.01 13.32 14.60
N THR A 153 0.66 12.84 13.56
CA THR A 153 2.05 13.19 13.27
C THR A 153 2.22 14.69 13.09
N SER A 154 1.39 15.33 12.24
CA SER A 154 1.47 16.77 12.00
C SER A 154 1.00 17.58 13.21
N GLN A 155 -0.04 17.15 13.95
CA GLN A 155 -0.49 17.86 15.15
C GLN A 155 0.56 17.87 16.27
N LEU A 156 1.40 16.85 16.34
CA LEU A 156 2.50 16.76 17.29
C LEU A 156 3.79 17.43 16.76
N GLY A 157 3.79 18.00 15.56
CA GLY A 157 4.97 18.60 14.94
C GLY A 157 6.08 17.60 14.59
N LEU A 158 5.71 16.36 14.29
CA LEU A 158 6.65 15.25 14.07
C LEU A 158 6.94 14.98 12.59
N ASP A 159 6.49 15.83 11.67
CA ASP A 159 6.65 15.64 10.21
C ASP A 159 8.10 15.48 9.76
N TRP A 160 9.05 16.04 10.52
CA TRP A 160 10.49 15.98 10.25
C TRP A 160 11.28 15.21 11.30
N SER A 161 10.61 14.66 12.30
CA SER A 161 11.26 14.01 13.45
C SER A 161 11.23 12.50 13.37
N ALA A 162 12.35 11.85 13.67
CA ALA A 162 12.41 10.40 13.89
C ALA A 162 11.45 9.94 15.00
N ASP A 163 10.98 10.83 15.86
CA ASP A 163 10.00 10.54 16.90
C ASP A 163 8.63 10.10 16.33
N ALA A 164 8.29 10.48 15.08
CA ALA A 164 7.13 9.93 14.38
C ALA A 164 7.21 8.40 14.27
N GLY A 165 8.37 7.88 13.89
CA GLY A 165 8.62 6.45 13.80
C GLY A 165 8.69 5.75 15.16
N LEU A 166 9.22 6.42 16.19
CA LEU A 166 9.23 5.91 17.56
C LEU A 166 7.82 5.79 18.13
N LEU A 167 7.00 6.81 17.98
CA LEU A 167 5.59 6.79 18.39
C LEU A 167 4.81 5.71 17.62
N ALA A 168 5.05 5.59 16.32
CA ALA A 168 4.49 4.53 15.49
C ALA A 168 4.86 3.14 16.01
N ALA A 169 6.09 2.94 16.48
CA ALA A 169 6.53 1.69 17.07
C ALA A 169 5.79 1.37 18.40
N TYR A 170 5.57 2.35 19.27
CA TYR A 170 4.76 2.16 20.48
C TYR A 170 3.31 1.77 20.15
N ILE A 171 2.67 2.45 19.19
CA ILE A 171 1.32 2.12 18.75
C ILE A 171 1.28 0.70 18.17
N ARG A 172 2.28 0.31 17.40
CA ARG A 172 2.39 -1.04 16.84
C ARG A 172 2.60 -2.10 17.92
N PHE A 173 3.36 -1.81 18.96
CA PHE A 173 3.52 -2.70 20.11
C PHE A 173 2.17 -2.93 20.79
N ILE A 174 1.40 -1.86 21.06
CA ILE A 174 0.05 -1.94 21.65
C ILE A 174 -0.86 -2.77 20.74
N MET A 175 -0.83 -2.53 19.43
CA MET A 175 -1.58 -3.31 18.45
C MET A 175 -1.23 -4.80 18.54
N GLY A 176 0.04 -5.15 18.60
CA GLY A 176 0.51 -6.53 18.74
C GLY A 176 0.00 -7.19 20.03
N ALA A 177 0.03 -6.47 21.15
CA ALA A 177 -0.51 -6.94 22.43
C ALA A 177 -2.05 -7.17 22.36
N LEU A 178 -2.79 -6.26 21.74
CA LEU A 178 -4.24 -6.38 21.58
C LEU A 178 -4.64 -7.54 20.65
N CYS A 179 -3.77 -7.99 19.74
CA CYS A 179 -4.06 -9.13 18.89
C CYS A 179 -4.32 -10.43 19.66
N PHE A 180 -3.75 -10.60 20.85
CA PHE A 180 -4.01 -11.77 21.71
C PHE A 180 -5.43 -11.78 22.31
N LEU A 181 -6.16 -10.65 22.23
CA LEU A 181 -7.56 -10.55 22.63
C LEU A 181 -8.54 -10.81 21.48
N LEU A 182 -8.05 -10.98 20.26
CA LEU A 182 -8.87 -11.28 19.08
C LEU A 182 -9.55 -12.66 19.20
N PRO A 183 -10.62 -12.91 18.41
CA PRO A 183 -11.23 -14.23 18.37
C PRO A 183 -10.23 -15.26 17.86
N ALA A 184 -10.28 -16.48 18.41
CA ALA A 184 -9.43 -17.58 18.00
C ALA A 184 -9.64 -17.93 16.50
N THR A 185 -8.56 -17.98 15.77
CA THR A 185 -8.55 -18.30 14.35
C THR A 185 -7.54 -19.43 14.12
N PRO A 186 -7.97 -20.69 14.29
CA PRO A 186 -7.09 -21.84 14.21
C PRO A 186 -6.48 -21.99 12.80
N PRO A 187 -5.34 -22.69 12.70
CA PRO A 187 -4.77 -23.07 11.41
C PRO A 187 -5.79 -23.90 10.63
N THR A 188 -5.84 -23.67 9.33
CA THR A 188 -6.64 -24.50 8.41
C THR A 188 -5.70 -25.53 7.81
N ASP A 189 -6.03 -26.84 7.96
CA ASP A 189 -5.29 -27.94 7.32
C ASP A 189 -5.44 -27.86 5.79
N PHE A 190 -4.85 -26.84 5.20
CA PHE A 190 -4.67 -26.80 3.75
C PHE A 190 -3.41 -27.57 3.39
N GLU A 191 -3.56 -28.50 2.42
CA GLU A 191 -2.42 -29.14 1.78
C GLU A 191 -1.34 -28.12 1.45
N SER A 192 -0.08 -28.49 1.67
CA SER A 192 1.06 -27.60 1.53
C SER A 192 1.16 -27.04 0.13
N ARG A 193 0.60 -25.87 -0.08
CA ARG A 193 0.87 -25.13 -1.31
C ARG A 193 2.36 -24.80 -1.35
N GLY A 194 3.08 -25.35 -2.33
CA GLY A 194 4.50 -25.10 -2.53
C GLY A 194 4.76 -23.59 -2.65
N TRP A 195 6.02 -23.14 -2.49
CA TRP A 195 6.41 -21.73 -2.56
C TRP A 195 5.94 -21.04 -3.85
N ARG A 196 5.86 -21.77 -4.96
CA ARG A 196 5.32 -21.26 -6.23
C ARG A 196 3.86 -20.79 -6.13
N ALA A 197 3.02 -21.57 -5.46
CA ALA A 197 1.62 -21.23 -5.27
C ALA A 197 1.45 -20.03 -4.32
N ARG A 198 2.33 -19.89 -3.32
CA ARG A 198 2.30 -18.76 -2.38
C ARG A 198 2.63 -17.44 -3.06
N LEU A 199 3.59 -17.43 -3.99
CA LEU A 199 3.92 -16.26 -4.82
C LEU A 199 2.94 -16.07 -5.99
N GLY A 200 1.94 -16.93 -6.13
CA GLY A 200 1.03 -16.89 -7.27
C GLY A 200 1.67 -17.29 -8.60
N LEU A 201 2.86 -17.92 -8.57
CA LEU A 201 3.59 -18.26 -9.81
C LEU A 201 2.85 -19.30 -10.65
N ASN A 202 2.01 -20.15 -10.05
CA ASN A 202 1.19 -21.06 -10.82
C ASN A 202 0.14 -20.33 -11.67
N ALA A 203 -0.18 -19.08 -11.33
CA ALA A 203 -1.07 -18.23 -12.12
C ALA A 203 -0.39 -17.59 -13.35
N PHE A 204 0.92 -17.77 -13.56
CA PHE A 204 1.56 -17.31 -14.80
C PHE A 204 0.93 -17.90 -16.06
N GLY A 205 0.31 -19.10 -15.96
CA GLY A 205 -0.48 -19.67 -17.04
C GLY A 205 -1.62 -18.75 -17.51
N LEU A 206 -2.18 -17.91 -16.62
CA LEU A 206 -3.22 -16.93 -16.95
C LEU A 206 -2.73 -15.85 -17.91
N LEU A 207 -1.43 -15.59 -17.97
CA LEU A 207 -0.84 -14.62 -18.93
C LEU A 207 -0.91 -15.11 -20.39
N LYS A 208 -1.22 -16.39 -20.64
CA LYS A 208 -1.55 -16.89 -21.98
C LYS A 208 -2.88 -16.32 -22.48
N ILE A 209 -3.78 -15.96 -21.57
CA ILE A 209 -5.06 -15.34 -21.90
C ILE A 209 -4.80 -13.85 -22.15
N ARG A 210 -5.02 -13.37 -23.38
CA ARG A 210 -4.70 -12.00 -23.83
C ARG A 210 -5.26 -10.94 -22.88
N GLU A 211 -6.53 -11.04 -22.47
CA GLU A 211 -7.20 -10.05 -21.64
C GLU A 211 -6.53 -9.95 -20.25
N LEU A 212 -6.21 -11.08 -19.62
CA LEU A 212 -5.55 -11.12 -18.32
C LEU A 212 -4.10 -10.63 -18.41
N ARG A 213 -3.37 -11.03 -19.45
CA ARG A 213 -2.00 -10.54 -19.70
C ARG A 213 -1.96 -9.03 -19.80
N VAL A 214 -2.85 -8.45 -20.60
CA VAL A 214 -2.94 -6.99 -20.80
C VAL A 214 -3.26 -6.31 -19.47
N PHE A 215 -4.22 -6.84 -18.69
CA PHE A 215 -4.56 -6.32 -17.38
C PHE A 215 -3.38 -6.34 -16.41
N TYR A 216 -2.69 -7.47 -16.27
CA TYR A 216 -1.55 -7.60 -15.35
C TYR A 216 -0.40 -6.66 -15.72
N ILE A 217 -0.04 -6.62 -17.02
CA ILE A 217 1.07 -5.80 -17.50
C ILE A 217 0.73 -4.31 -17.38
N ALA A 218 -0.47 -3.88 -17.81
CA ALA A 218 -0.89 -2.49 -17.68
C ALA A 218 -0.91 -2.03 -16.22
N SER A 219 -1.46 -2.84 -15.32
CA SER A 219 -1.50 -2.53 -13.89
C SER A 219 -0.11 -2.45 -13.27
N MET A 220 0.79 -3.35 -13.64
CA MET A 220 2.19 -3.35 -13.17
C MET A 220 2.93 -2.10 -13.66
N LEU A 221 2.85 -1.80 -14.95
CA LEU A 221 3.52 -0.61 -15.52
C LEU A 221 2.99 0.67 -14.89
N PHE A 222 1.68 0.79 -14.67
CA PHE A 222 1.09 1.96 -14.04
C PHE A 222 1.46 2.08 -12.55
N ALA A 223 1.67 0.97 -11.85
CA ALA A 223 2.06 0.97 -10.45
C ALA A 223 3.49 1.53 -10.23
N ILE A 224 4.38 1.45 -11.21
CA ILE A 224 5.75 1.97 -11.13
C ILE A 224 5.76 3.47 -10.79
N PRO A 225 5.17 4.38 -11.60
CA PRO A 225 5.16 5.80 -11.30
C PRO A 225 4.33 6.16 -10.05
N CYS A 226 3.37 5.31 -9.66
CA CYS A 226 2.56 5.55 -8.46
C CYS A 226 3.39 5.54 -7.16
N VAL A 227 4.58 4.94 -7.14
CA VAL A 227 5.48 4.95 -5.97
C VAL A 227 5.91 6.37 -5.62
N ALA A 228 6.05 7.25 -6.60
CA ALA A 228 6.40 8.66 -6.39
C ALA A 228 5.41 9.39 -5.46
N PHE A 229 4.16 8.93 -5.35
CA PHE A 229 3.15 9.58 -4.52
C PHE A 229 3.55 9.66 -3.04
N PHE A 230 3.92 8.54 -2.42
CA PHE A 230 4.34 8.54 -1.02
C PHE A 230 5.82 8.89 -0.83
N MET A 231 6.63 8.79 -1.88
CA MET A 231 8.06 9.03 -1.85
C MET A 231 8.42 10.50 -2.06
N ILE A 232 7.74 11.19 -2.98
CA ILE A 232 8.17 12.51 -3.49
C ILE A 232 7.15 13.61 -3.17
N VAL A 233 5.84 13.34 -3.13
CA VAL A 233 4.83 14.38 -2.83
C VAL A 233 5.05 15.02 -1.46
N PRO A 234 5.45 14.31 -0.37
CA PRO A 234 5.74 14.96 0.90
C PRO A 234 6.88 15.99 0.80
N ILE A 235 7.93 15.71 0.00
CA ILE A 235 9.03 16.65 -0.25
C ILE A 235 8.49 17.87 -1.02
N MET A 236 7.72 17.63 -2.08
CA MET A 236 7.10 18.71 -2.86
C MET A 236 6.22 19.61 -1.99
N LEU A 237 5.40 19.04 -1.09
CA LEU A 237 4.59 19.81 -0.15
C LEU A 237 5.43 20.77 0.70
N VAL A 238 6.55 20.29 1.24
CA VAL A 238 7.49 21.11 2.04
C VAL A 238 8.11 22.18 1.18
N THR A 239 8.62 21.85 -0.01
CA THR A 239 9.21 22.83 -0.95
C THR A 239 8.24 23.96 -1.28
N PHE A 240 6.94 23.67 -1.37
CA PHE A 240 5.90 24.68 -1.65
C PHE A 240 5.27 25.29 -0.38
N GLY A 241 5.96 25.18 0.77
CA GLY A 241 5.62 25.93 2.00
C GLY A 241 4.57 25.24 2.89
N SER A 242 4.38 23.93 2.80
CA SER A 242 3.52 23.21 3.73
C SER A 242 4.19 23.04 5.09
N GLU A 243 3.49 23.44 6.15
CA GLU A 243 3.90 23.18 7.54
C GLU A 243 3.40 21.83 8.07
N HIS A 244 2.44 21.18 7.39
CA HIS A 244 1.80 19.94 7.80
C HIS A 244 1.69 18.92 6.66
N PRO A 245 2.81 18.51 6.02
CA PRO A 245 2.78 17.68 4.81
C PRO A 245 2.13 16.32 5.05
N THR A 246 2.37 15.68 6.21
CA THR A 246 1.83 14.37 6.52
C THR A 246 0.30 14.40 6.71
N ALA A 247 -0.24 15.44 7.35
CA ALA A 247 -1.69 15.64 7.46
C ALA A 247 -2.32 15.91 6.09
N GLN A 248 -1.68 16.70 5.23
CA GLN A 248 -2.21 17.01 3.90
C GLN A 248 -2.27 15.77 2.99
N MET A 249 -1.34 14.83 3.16
CA MET A 249 -1.41 13.56 2.44
C MET A 249 -2.69 12.75 2.75
N THR A 250 -3.34 12.98 3.90
CA THR A 250 -4.59 12.28 4.27
C THR A 250 -5.80 12.68 3.42
N ILE A 251 -5.73 13.80 2.69
CA ILE A 251 -6.77 14.21 1.72
C ILE A 251 -7.04 13.08 0.72
N GLY A 252 -6.00 12.35 0.29
CA GLY A 252 -6.14 11.22 -0.62
C GLY A 252 -7.01 10.09 -0.05
N GLN A 253 -6.84 9.77 1.24
CA GLN A 253 -7.59 8.72 1.92
C GLN A 253 -9.05 9.15 2.18
N MET A 254 -9.30 10.44 2.44
CA MET A 254 -10.68 10.93 2.54
C MET A 254 -11.43 10.68 1.23
N LEU A 255 -10.83 11.03 0.10
CA LEU A 255 -11.44 10.82 -1.22
C LEU A 255 -11.52 9.32 -1.61
N GLU A 256 -10.67 8.46 -1.04
CA GLU A 256 -10.77 7.00 -1.21
C GLU A 256 -12.10 6.47 -0.67
N ILE A 257 -12.55 6.94 0.49
CA ILE A 257 -13.85 6.55 1.06
C ILE A 257 -14.99 6.92 0.10
N PHE A 258 -14.99 8.14 -0.43
CA PHE A 258 -16.01 8.57 -1.39
C PHE A 258 -15.93 7.77 -2.70
N ALA A 259 -14.75 7.45 -3.17
CA ALA A 259 -14.56 6.63 -4.37
C ALA A 259 -15.08 5.19 -4.15
N MET A 260 -14.84 4.59 -2.98
CA MET A 260 -15.41 3.27 -2.63
C MET A 260 -16.94 3.29 -2.58
N LEU A 261 -17.54 4.35 -2.03
CA LEU A 261 -18.99 4.53 -2.03
C LEU A 261 -19.53 4.67 -3.46
N SER A 262 -18.85 5.45 -4.31
CA SER A 262 -19.22 5.60 -5.72
C SER A 262 -19.16 4.27 -6.47
N LEU A 263 -18.15 3.44 -6.20
CA LEU A 263 -18.04 2.10 -6.78
C LEU A 263 -19.20 1.19 -6.37
N SER A 264 -19.66 1.30 -5.12
CA SER A 264 -20.82 0.58 -4.60
C SER A 264 -22.13 0.98 -5.33
N LEU A 265 -22.29 2.28 -5.62
CA LEU A 265 -23.49 2.82 -6.28
C LEU A 265 -23.47 2.60 -7.80
N LEU A 266 -22.34 2.76 -8.44
CA LEU A 266 -22.19 2.74 -9.89
C LEU A 266 -21.73 1.38 -10.44
N GLY A 267 -21.20 0.51 -9.59
CA GLY A 267 -20.60 -0.77 -10.01
C GLY A 267 -21.58 -1.75 -10.66
N SER A 268 -22.89 -1.61 -10.41
CA SER A 268 -23.94 -2.37 -11.10
C SER A 268 -24.30 -1.79 -12.47
N ARG A 269 -24.05 -0.50 -12.72
CA ARG A 269 -24.45 0.22 -13.94
C ARG A 269 -23.36 0.17 -15.02
N PHE A 270 -22.09 0.12 -14.63
CA PHE A 270 -20.97 0.18 -15.54
C PHE A 270 -20.14 -1.10 -15.50
N ARG A 271 -19.52 -1.43 -16.64
CA ARG A 271 -18.58 -2.58 -16.72
C ARG A 271 -17.31 -2.25 -15.94
N VAL A 272 -16.81 -3.23 -15.21
CA VAL A 272 -15.55 -3.15 -14.41
C VAL A 272 -14.36 -2.56 -15.21
N ARG A 273 -14.28 -2.87 -16.52
CA ARG A 273 -13.28 -2.31 -17.43
C ARG A 273 -13.22 -0.78 -17.42
N TRP A 274 -14.38 -0.11 -17.41
CA TRP A 274 -14.43 1.35 -17.48
C TRP A 274 -13.93 2.02 -16.21
N PHE A 275 -14.14 1.41 -15.03
CA PHE A 275 -13.55 1.91 -13.80
C PHE A 275 -12.02 1.85 -13.85
N ILE A 276 -11.44 0.77 -14.40
CA ILE A 276 -9.99 0.67 -14.59
C ILE A 276 -9.48 1.77 -15.53
N VAL A 277 -10.16 2.01 -16.65
CA VAL A 277 -9.80 3.08 -17.61
C VAL A 277 -9.86 4.45 -16.93
N VAL A 278 -10.93 4.74 -16.19
CA VAL A 278 -11.07 5.99 -15.43
C VAL A 278 -9.95 6.12 -14.40
N GLY A 279 -9.62 5.04 -13.67
CA GLY A 279 -8.50 5.03 -12.72
C GLY A 279 -7.16 5.38 -13.37
N LEU A 280 -6.87 4.82 -14.56
CA LEU A 280 -5.66 5.14 -15.32
C LEU A 280 -5.64 6.61 -15.78
N ILE A 281 -6.77 7.12 -16.30
CA ILE A 281 -6.90 8.54 -16.73
C ILE A 281 -6.71 9.47 -15.55
N LEU A 282 -7.39 9.22 -14.42
CA LEU A 282 -7.25 10.03 -13.21
C LEU A 282 -5.82 10.03 -12.66
N GLY A 283 -5.09 8.91 -12.82
CA GLY A 283 -3.69 8.85 -12.42
C GLY A 283 -2.78 9.68 -13.32
N ILE A 284 -3.02 9.70 -14.64
CA ILE A 284 -2.30 10.59 -15.57
C ILE A 284 -2.62 12.06 -15.23
N LEU A 285 -3.89 12.37 -15.01
CA LEU A 285 -4.33 13.71 -14.60
C LEU A 285 -3.67 14.14 -13.30
N ARG A 286 -3.57 13.24 -12.31
CA ARG A 286 -2.90 13.50 -11.03
C ARG A 286 -1.44 13.92 -11.23
N PHE A 287 -0.68 13.20 -12.04
CA PHE A 287 0.71 13.56 -12.34
C PHE A 287 0.79 14.87 -13.14
N GLY A 288 -0.13 15.10 -14.07
CA GLY A 288 -0.26 16.38 -14.78
C GLY A 288 -0.54 17.55 -13.84
N LEU A 289 -1.38 17.36 -12.82
CA LEU A 289 -1.63 18.39 -11.80
C LEU A 289 -0.38 18.67 -10.95
N PHE A 290 0.38 17.64 -10.59
CA PHE A 290 1.65 17.88 -9.89
C PHE A 290 2.67 18.59 -10.77
N ALA A 291 2.73 18.30 -12.08
CA ALA A 291 3.55 19.06 -13.02
C ALA A 291 3.11 20.52 -13.11
N LEU A 292 1.80 20.75 -13.24
CA LEU A 292 1.21 22.10 -13.24
C LEU A 292 1.49 22.84 -11.93
N ALA A 293 1.44 22.15 -10.79
CA ALA A 293 1.79 22.74 -9.49
C ALA A 293 3.26 23.17 -9.46
N GLY A 294 4.17 22.36 -10.04
CA GLY A 294 5.58 22.73 -10.20
C GLY A 294 5.78 24.01 -11.02
N GLU A 295 5.05 24.15 -12.11
CA GLU A 295 5.11 25.32 -12.98
C GLU A 295 4.53 26.57 -12.32
N LEU A 296 3.38 26.45 -11.64
CA LEU A 296 2.67 27.58 -11.06
C LEU A 296 3.16 27.97 -9.65
N GLY A 297 3.95 27.14 -8.98
CA GLY A 297 4.33 27.35 -7.58
C GLY A 297 3.15 27.27 -6.59
N MET A 298 2.08 26.53 -6.91
CA MET A 298 0.82 26.59 -6.16
C MET A 298 0.54 25.33 -5.33
N LEU A 299 0.59 25.46 -4.02
CA LEU A 299 0.27 24.38 -3.05
C LEU A 299 -1.15 23.82 -3.23
N SER A 300 -2.14 24.68 -3.54
CA SER A 300 -3.54 24.26 -3.74
C SER A 300 -3.71 23.25 -4.90
N VAL A 301 -2.91 23.35 -5.94
CA VAL A 301 -2.94 22.41 -7.07
C VAL A 301 -2.39 21.05 -6.64
N ILE A 302 -1.39 21.01 -5.74
CA ILE A 302 -0.88 19.77 -5.13
C ILE A 302 -1.99 19.06 -4.37
N TRP A 303 -2.81 19.79 -3.59
CA TRP A 303 -3.93 19.18 -2.85
C TRP A 303 -4.97 18.52 -3.76
N VAL A 304 -5.27 19.16 -4.90
CA VAL A 304 -6.17 18.56 -5.90
C VAL A 304 -5.55 17.27 -6.47
N GLY A 305 -4.25 17.28 -6.76
CA GLY A 305 -3.52 16.07 -7.16
C GLY A 305 -3.56 14.96 -6.10
N ILE A 306 -3.36 15.31 -4.82
CA ILE A 306 -3.45 14.36 -3.70
C ILE A 306 -4.88 13.79 -3.60
N ALA A 307 -5.91 14.61 -3.76
CA ALA A 307 -7.31 14.19 -3.72
C ALA A 307 -7.63 13.09 -4.75
N LEU A 308 -7.01 13.11 -5.92
CA LEU A 308 -7.17 12.08 -6.94
C LEU A 308 -6.58 10.72 -6.56
N HIS A 309 -5.75 10.64 -5.50
CA HIS A 309 -5.18 9.36 -5.04
C HIS A 309 -6.26 8.33 -4.70
N GLY A 310 -7.29 8.72 -3.96
CA GLY A 310 -8.37 7.84 -3.55
C GLY A 310 -9.13 7.20 -4.72
N PRO A 311 -9.66 7.99 -5.68
CA PRO A 311 -10.26 7.46 -6.89
C PRO A 311 -9.32 6.58 -7.73
N VAL A 312 -8.04 6.95 -7.89
CA VAL A 312 -7.04 6.14 -8.60
C VAL A 312 -6.88 4.79 -7.91
N TYR A 313 -6.68 4.77 -6.60
CA TYR A 313 -6.54 3.53 -5.83
C TYR A 313 -7.78 2.64 -5.96
N THR A 314 -8.96 3.20 -5.76
CA THR A 314 -10.22 2.46 -5.79
C THR A 314 -10.52 1.91 -7.18
N TYR A 315 -10.45 2.75 -8.21
CA TYR A 315 -10.86 2.37 -9.56
C TYR A 315 -9.84 1.50 -10.29
N LEU A 316 -8.57 1.52 -9.88
CA LEU A 316 -7.56 0.65 -10.46
C LEU A 316 -7.34 -0.61 -9.61
N TYR A 317 -6.99 -0.46 -8.34
CA TYR A 317 -6.55 -1.61 -7.54
C TYR A 317 -7.70 -2.40 -6.92
N VAL A 318 -8.71 -1.74 -6.34
CA VAL A 318 -9.88 -2.45 -5.78
C VAL A 318 -10.70 -3.07 -6.90
N THR A 319 -10.99 -2.30 -7.95
CA THR A 319 -11.72 -2.79 -9.13
C THR A 319 -10.93 -3.84 -9.90
N GLY A 320 -9.59 -3.74 -9.94
CA GLY A 320 -8.71 -4.73 -10.55
C GLY A 320 -8.84 -6.11 -9.89
N ARG A 321 -8.94 -6.16 -8.57
CA ARG A 321 -9.20 -7.41 -7.83
C ARG A 321 -10.57 -8.00 -8.19
N MET A 322 -11.61 -7.16 -8.30
CA MET A 322 -12.94 -7.59 -8.75
C MET A 322 -12.93 -8.07 -10.21
N PHE A 323 -12.10 -7.47 -11.05
CA PHE A 323 -11.92 -7.89 -12.43
C PHE A 323 -11.35 -9.30 -12.51
N LEU A 324 -10.34 -9.61 -11.72
CA LEU A 324 -9.75 -10.96 -11.65
C LEU A 324 -10.76 -11.99 -11.14
N ASP A 325 -11.45 -11.71 -10.04
CA ASP A 325 -12.42 -12.64 -9.44
C ASP A 325 -13.52 -13.08 -10.41
N LYS A 326 -13.92 -12.19 -11.33
CA LYS A 326 -14.94 -12.47 -12.33
C LYS A 326 -14.42 -13.23 -13.57
N ARG A 327 -13.08 -13.34 -13.75
CA ARG A 327 -12.47 -13.87 -14.97
C ARG A 327 -11.64 -15.11 -14.80
N VAL A 328 -11.34 -15.49 -13.57
CA VAL A 328 -10.56 -16.69 -13.28
C VAL A 328 -11.44 -17.73 -12.59
N PRO A 329 -11.19 -19.03 -12.81
CA PRO A 329 -11.88 -20.10 -12.09
C PRO A 329 -11.70 -19.97 -10.57
N ASP A 330 -12.69 -20.40 -9.80
CA ASP A 330 -12.69 -20.33 -8.34
C ASP A 330 -11.43 -20.96 -7.72
N THR A 331 -10.96 -22.06 -8.30
CA THR A 331 -9.75 -22.78 -7.88
C THR A 331 -8.47 -21.96 -8.03
N MET A 332 -8.45 -20.97 -8.92
CA MET A 332 -7.29 -20.12 -9.20
C MET A 332 -7.38 -18.69 -8.63
N ARG A 333 -8.53 -18.29 -8.08
CA ARG A 333 -8.73 -16.89 -7.58
C ARG A 333 -7.63 -16.45 -6.62
N GLY A 334 -7.33 -17.28 -5.61
CA GLY A 334 -6.28 -16.95 -4.64
C GLY A 334 -4.89 -16.76 -5.27
N GLN A 335 -4.55 -17.60 -6.25
CA GLN A 335 -3.27 -17.50 -6.95
C GLN A 335 -3.21 -16.31 -7.90
N ALA A 336 -4.32 -15.98 -8.57
CA ALA A 336 -4.44 -14.81 -9.43
C ALA A 336 -4.28 -13.51 -8.63
N GLN A 337 -4.91 -13.43 -7.43
CA GLN A 337 -4.75 -12.29 -6.52
C GLN A 337 -3.32 -12.19 -5.97
N ALA A 338 -2.68 -13.32 -5.66
CA ALA A 338 -1.29 -13.36 -5.22
C ALA A 338 -0.33 -12.90 -6.32
N LEU A 339 -0.55 -13.32 -7.59
CA LEU A 339 0.22 -12.83 -8.75
C LEU A 339 0.01 -11.33 -8.95
N PHE A 340 -1.22 -10.84 -8.82
CA PHE A 340 -1.51 -9.40 -8.91
C PHE A 340 -0.74 -8.62 -7.86
N GLN A 341 -0.79 -9.06 -6.60
CA GLN A 341 -0.05 -8.43 -5.51
C GLN A 341 1.48 -8.51 -5.71
N LEU A 342 1.99 -9.62 -6.23
CA LEU A 342 3.41 -9.76 -6.58
C LEU A 342 3.84 -8.72 -7.63
N LEU A 343 3.07 -8.57 -8.70
CA LEU A 343 3.43 -7.69 -9.81
C LEU A 343 3.30 -6.21 -9.43
N ILE A 344 2.18 -5.79 -8.82
CA ILE A 344 1.94 -4.38 -8.51
C ILE A 344 2.55 -3.95 -7.16
N GLY A 345 2.58 -4.83 -6.17
CA GLY A 345 3.06 -4.51 -4.82
C GLY A 345 4.55 -4.72 -4.68
N SER A 346 5.11 -5.82 -5.20
CA SER A 346 6.53 -6.12 -5.03
C SER A 346 7.36 -5.67 -6.24
N VAL A 347 7.09 -6.19 -7.43
CA VAL A 347 7.92 -5.90 -8.61
C VAL A 347 7.84 -4.42 -8.99
N ALA A 348 6.64 -3.90 -9.19
CA ALA A 348 6.47 -2.48 -9.54
C ALA A 348 6.89 -1.55 -8.40
N GLY A 349 6.69 -1.95 -7.14
CA GLY A 349 7.14 -1.19 -5.98
C GLY A 349 8.67 -1.02 -5.94
N ILE A 350 9.43 -2.09 -6.16
CA ILE A 350 10.89 -2.04 -6.20
C ILE A 350 11.36 -1.22 -7.42
N LEU A 351 10.84 -1.53 -8.61
CA LEU A 351 11.21 -0.79 -9.82
C LEU A 351 10.86 0.70 -9.70
N GLY A 352 9.69 1.02 -9.13
CA GLY A 352 9.24 2.38 -8.91
C GLY A 352 10.10 3.15 -7.93
N ALA A 353 10.51 2.52 -6.81
CA ALA A 353 11.36 3.17 -5.82
C ALA A 353 12.69 3.64 -6.44
N PHE A 354 13.33 2.79 -7.23
CA PHE A 354 14.60 3.16 -7.88
C PHE A 354 14.41 4.08 -9.09
N SER A 355 13.46 3.80 -9.99
CA SER A 355 13.26 4.64 -11.18
C SER A 355 12.76 6.04 -10.83
N CYS A 356 11.81 6.18 -9.89
CA CYS A 356 11.38 7.49 -9.41
C CYS A 356 12.49 8.21 -8.63
N GLY A 357 13.31 7.47 -7.85
CA GLY A 357 14.46 8.05 -7.16
C GLY A 357 15.51 8.58 -8.11
N TRP A 358 15.88 7.85 -9.15
CA TRP A 358 16.82 8.32 -10.17
C TRP A 358 16.27 9.51 -10.96
N LEU A 359 15.00 9.47 -11.36
CA LEU A 359 14.38 10.58 -12.05
C LEU A 359 14.36 11.82 -11.16
N TYR A 360 14.04 11.68 -9.87
CA TYR A 360 14.05 12.77 -8.90
C TYR A 360 15.45 13.38 -8.74
N GLN A 361 16.47 12.55 -8.63
CA GLN A 361 17.87 13.02 -8.56
C GLN A 361 18.30 13.76 -9.83
N GLY A 362 17.83 13.34 -10.99
CA GLY A 362 18.19 13.95 -12.27
C GLY A 362 17.40 15.20 -12.63
N THR A 363 16.24 15.46 -11.98
CA THR A 363 15.36 16.57 -12.37
C THR A 363 15.13 17.58 -11.25
N VAL A 364 15.09 17.16 -9.99
CA VAL A 364 14.74 18.04 -8.86
C VAL A 364 15.91 18.22 -7.91
N SER A 365 16.53 17.12 -7.49
CA SER A 365 17.66 17.15 -6.58
C SER A 365 18.93 17.59 -7.32
N GLY A 366 19.85 18.26 -6.62
CA GLY A 366 21.12 18.68 -7.23
C GLY A 366 21.09 20.06 -7.91
N GLY A 367 20.08 20.89 -7.62
CA GLY A 367 20.00 22.30 -8.07
C GLY A 367 19.25 22.51 -9.39
N ALA A 368 18.67 21.45 -9.97
CA ALA A 368 17.82 21.59 -11.16
C ALA A 368 16.41 22.07 -10.83
N GLU A 369 15.88 21.70 -9.67
CA GLU A 369 14.55 22.06 -9.12
C GLU A 369 13.37 21.98 -10.10
N ASP A 370 13.50 21.14 -11.14
CA ASP A 370 12.49 21.01 -12.21
C ASP A 370 11.39 20.01 -11.83
N TRP A 371 10.51 20.45 -10.96
CA TRP A 371 9.32 19.69 -10.56
C TRP A 371 8.39 19.36 -11.71
N THR A 372 8.30 20.29 -12.68
CA THR A 372 7.45 20.14 -13.87
C THR A 372 7.94 18.98 -14.71
N LEU A 373 9.22 18.90 -15.02
CA LEU A 373 9.81 17.81 -15.81
C LEU A 373 9.64 16.46 -15.10
N PHE A 374 9.89 16.41 -13.79
CA PHE A 374 9.74 15.18 -13.00
C PHE A 374 8.33 14.58 -13.16
N TRP A 375 7.31 15.37 -12.86
CA TRP A 375 5.93 14.89 -12.88
C TRP A 375 5.39 14.68 -14.29
N LEU A 376 5.81 15.51 -15.26
CA LEU A 376 5.44 15.35 -16.67
C LEU A 376 5.99 14.04 -17.24
N ALA A 377 7.23 13.67 -16.92
CA ALA A 377 7.82 12.40 -17.33
C ALA A 377 6.99 11.20 -16.81
N LEU A 378 6.55 11.24 -15.54
CA LEU A 378 5.69 10.19 -14.97
C LEU A 378 4.29 10.18 -15.60
N ALA A 379 3.72 11.35 -15.92
CA ALA A 379 2.45 11.47 -16.63
C ALA A 379 2.53 10.85 -18.03
N VAL A 380 3.55 11.20 -18.81
CA VAL A 380 3.79 10.68 -20.16
C VAL A 380 4.01 9.16 -20.12
N PHE A 381 4.84 8.66 -19.22
CA PHE A 381 5.03 7.22 -19.03
C PHE A 381 3.70 6.52 -18.75
N SER A 382 2.81 7.12 -17.93
CA SER A 382 1.52 6.54 -17.54
C SER A 382 0.52 6.46 -18.72
N VAL A 383 0.75 7.15 -19.83
CA VAL A 383 -0.05 6.99 -21.05
C VAL A 383 0.17 5.60 -21.69
N VAL A 384 1.38 5.05 -21.58
CA VAL A 384 1.71 3.73 -22.16
C VAL A 384 0.79 2.62 -21.62
N PRO A 385 0.65 2.39 -20.29
CA PRO A 385 -0.25 1.37 -19.78
C PRO A 385 -1.72 1.65 -20.11
N LEU A 386 -2.17 2.91 -20.21
CA LEU A 386 -3.53 3.25 -20.62
C LEU A 386 -3.78 2.81 -22.08
N VAL A 387 -2.92 3.20 -23.01
CA VAL A 387 -3.05 2.82 -24.42
C VAL A 387 -2.96 1.30 -24.58
N TYR A 388 -2.01 0.66 -23.91
CA TYR A 388 -1.87 -0.80 -23.92
C TYR A 388 -3.13 -1.51 -23.41
N PHE A 389 -3.75 -0.99 -22.35
CA PHE A 389 -5.00 -1.54 -21.81
C PHE A 389 -6.17 -1.34 -22.78
N LEU A 390 -6.32 -0.16 -23.36
CA LEU A 390 -7.41 0.17 -24.28
C LEU A 390 -7.37 -0.70 -25.55
N VAL A 391 -6.18 -0.89 -26.13
CA VAL A 391 -5.97 -1.68 -27.36
C VAL A 391 -6.06 -3.18 -27.06
N GLY A 392 -5.58 -3.61 -25.90
CA GLY A 392 -5.48 -5.02 -25.56
C GLY A 392 -6.78 -5.67 -25.06
N VAL A 393 -7.65 -4.90 -24.41
CA VAL A 393 -8.94 -5.38 -23.88
C VAL A 393 -10.07 -4.96 -24.82
N VAL A 394 -10.14 -5.59 -25.99
CA VAL A 394 -11.20 -5.38 -26.99
C VAL A 394 -12.20 -6.54 -26.95
N GLY A 395 -13.48 -6.24 -26.68
CA GLY A 395 -14.58 -7.20 -26.89
C GLY A 395 -15.31 -7.68 -25.63
N LYS A 396 -16.34 -8.52 -25.85
CA LYS A 396 -17.07 -9.23 -24.79
C LYS A 396 -16.13 -10.23 -24.10
N PRO A 397 -16.26 -10.45 -22.78
CA PRO A 397 -15.44 -11.42 -22.10
C PRO A 397 -15.62 -12.79 -22.77
N ALA A 398 -14.55 -13.34 -23.36
CA ALA A 398 -14.52 -14.76 -23.65
C ALA A 398 -14.59 -15.47 -22.30
N ALA A 399 -15.63 -16.31 -22.11
CA ALA A 399 -15.62 -17.22 -20.97
C ALA A 399 -14.30 -18.00 -21.05
N ALA A 400 -13.50 -17.92 -20.00
CA ALA A 400 -12.24 -18.65 -19.95
C ALA A 400 -12.55 -20.15 -20.03
N LYS A 401 -12.48 -20.72 -21.22
CA LYS A 401 -12.36 -22.17 -21.40
C LYS A 401 -10.91 -22.50 -21.04
N ILE A 402 -10.69 -22.97 -19.85
CA ILE A 402 -9.45 -23.60 -19.38
C ILE A 402 -9.70 -25.10 -19.34
#